data_41417d552af1e512d062ee469912622b
#
_entry.id   41417d552af1e512d062ee469912622b
#
_cell.length_a   1.000
_cell.length_b   1.000
_cell.length_c   1.000
_cell.angle_alpha   90.00
_cell.angle_beta   90.00
_cell.angle_gamma   90.00
#
_symmetry.space_group_name_H-M   'P 1'
#
loop_
_entity.id
_entity.type
_entity.pdbx_description
1 polymer ?
#
loop_
_entity_poly.entity_id
_entity_poly.type
_entity_poly.pdbx_seq_one_letter_code
_entity_poly.pdbx_strand_id
1 'polypeptide(L)'
;TFSQGHGLDDLYDAVIGADVAQALGYAVGDPIVVSHGLASFTQHDEQPFRVAGIIAKTGTPVDRTVIISLEAIEAIHVDWQGGALAAGQTTPVDAIRQMDLTPTAITAAMVGVSSRLDIFGLQRWINEYPQEPLLAVLPGVALQELWQIVGVAETALVAVSAMVVVTA
;
A
#
# COMPACT_ATOMS: atom_id res chain seq x y z
N THR A 1 -4.39 -12.14 10.45
CA THR A 1 -5.67 -12.60 11.05
C THR A 1 -6.75 -11.59 10.72
N PHE A 2 -7.94 -12.08 10.32
CA PHE A 2 -9.12 -11.26 10.11
C PHE A 2 -9.91 -11.12 11.42
N SER A 3 -10.51 -9.95 11.64
CA SER A 3 -11.53 -9.75 12.67
C SER A 3 -12.91 -10.14 12.15
N GLN A 4 -13.15 -9.91 10.85
CA GLN A 4 -14.40 -10.25 10.15
C GLN A 4 -14.11 -10.59 8.69
N GLY A 5 -14.94 -11.43 8.08
CA GLY A 5 -14.85 -11.79 6.66
C GLY A 5 -13.70 -12.73 6.33
N HIS A 6 -13.21 -12.63 5.10
CA HIS A 6 -12.20 -13.51 4.50
C HIS A 6 -11.17 -12.71 3.68
N GLY A 7 -10.28 -13.42 2.98
CA GLY A 7 -9.26 -12.83 2.10
C GLY A 7 -9.82 -12.38 0.75
N LEU A 8 -8.91 -12.21 -0.21
CA LEU A 8 -9.23 -11.85 -1.59
C LEU A 8 -9.54 -13.12 -2.37
N ASP A 9 -10.81 -13.52 -2.42
CA ASP A 9 -11.27 -14.74 -3.10
C ASP A 9 -11.89 -14.42 -4.49
N ASP A 10 -12.37 -13.19 -4.67
CA ASP A 10 -12.91 -12.68 -5.94
C ASP A 10 -12.05 -11.53 -6.48
N LEU A 11 -12.10 -11.29 -7.81
CA LEU A 11 -11.35 -10.22 -8.49
C LEU A 11 -11.57 -8.84 -7.86
N TYR A 12 -12.80 -8.53 -7.45
CA TYR A 12 -13.16 -7.24 -6.90
C TYR A 12 -13.33 -7.24 -5.37
N ASP A 13 -12.71 -8.20 -4.70
CA ASP A 13 -12.62 -8.19 -3.25
C ASP A 13 -11.62 -7.15 -2.78
N ALA A 14 -11.98 -6.44 -1.71
CA ALA A 14 -11.09 -5.55 -0.99
C ALA A 14 -11.01 -5.98 0.48
N VAL A 15 -9.81 -6.05 1.01
CA VAL A 15 -9.55 -6.26 2.44
C VAL A 15 -9.07 -4.95 3.04
N ILE A 16 -9.69 -4.52 4.14
CA ILE A 16 -9.37 -3.25 4.78
C ILE A 16 -8.79 -3.43 6.18
N GLY A 17 -7.94 -2.50 6.58
CA GLY A 17 -7.39 -2.44 7.93
C GLY A 17 -8.42 -1.97 8.96
N ALA A 18 -8.19 -2.30 10.23
CA ALA A 18 -9.10 -1.98 11.33
C ALA A 18 -9.42 -0.49 11.45
N ASP A 19 -8.41 0.39 11.26
CA ASP A 19 -8.61 1.84 11.36
C ASP A 19 -9.42 2.40 10.19
N VAL A 20 -9.27 1.81 8.99
CA VAL A 20 -10.07 2.17 7.82
C VAL A 20 -11.53 1.85 8.07
N ALA A 21 -11.83 0.62 8.54
CA ALA A 21 -13.18 0.21 8.85
C ALA A 21 -13.82 1.11 9.91
N GLN A 22 -13.10 1.42 10.98
CA GLN A 22 -13.60 2.25 12.07
C GLN A 22 -13.80 3.71 11.64
N ALA A 23 -12.82 4.31 10.94
CA ALA A 23 -12.85 5.73 10.60
C ALA A 23 -13.89 6.06 9.53
N LEU A 24 -14.11 5.14 8.58
CA LEU A 24 -15.01 5.34 7.43
C LEU A 24 -16.36 4.61 7.61
N GLY A 25 -16.52 3.80 8.67
CA GLY A 25 -17.76 3.09 8.97
C GLY A 25 -18.05 1.92 8.06
N TYR A 26 -17.03 1.33 7.42
CA TYR A 26 -17.21 0.18 6.52
C TYR A 26 -17.42 -1.13 7.30
N ALA A 27 -18.34 -1.93 6.79
CA ALA A 27 -18.58 -3.31 7.20
C ALA A 27 -18.31 -4.30 6.03
N VAL A 28 -18.16 -5.58 6.35
CA VAL A 28 -18.04 -6.63 5.34
C VAL A 28 -19.30 -6.66 4.47
N GLY A 29 -19.10 -6.66 3.16
CA GLY A 29 -20.15 -6.59 2.14
C GLY A 29 -20.42 -5.19 1.59
N ASP A 30 -19.92 -4.14 2.23
CA ASP A 30 -20.12 -2.77 1.74
C ASP A 30 -19.34 -2.52 0.43
N PRO A 31 -19.92 -1.74 -0.49
CA PRO A 31 -19.21 -1.31 -1.68
C PRO A 31 -18.11 -0.31 -1.30
N ILE A 32 -16.96 -0.41 -1.96
CA ILE A 32 -15.85 0.53 -1.81
C ILE A 32 -15.36 0.99 -3.17
N VAL A 33 -15.16 2.29 -3.33
CA VAL A 33 -14.60 2.88 -4.56
C VAL A 33 -13.11 3.13 -4.37
N VAL A 34 -12.32 2.64 -5.31
CA VAL A 34 -10.87 2.84 -5.35
C VAL A 34 -10.55 3.95 -6.34
N SER A 35 -9.71 4.90 -5.95
CA SER A 35 -9.27 6.00 -6.81
C SER A 35 -7.76 6.20 -6.74
N HIS A 36 -7.17 6.76 -7.81
CA HIS A 36 -5.76 7.06 -7.86
C HIS A 36 -5.42 8.35 -7.11
N GLY A 37 -4.66 8.23 -6.01
CA GLY A 37 -4.00 9.34 -5.33
C GLY A 37 -4.91 10.48 -4.85
N LEU A 38 -4.31 11.48 -4.22
CA LEU A 38 -5.02 12.63 -3.66
C LEU A 38 -5.48 13.64 -4.71
N ALA A 39 -4.95 13.60 -5.93
CA ALA A 39 -5.20 14.56 -7.01
C ALA A 39 -5.97 13.96 -8.19
N SER A 40 -6.36 12.70 -8.13
CA SER A 40 -7.12 12.08 -9.21
C SER A 40 -8.61 12.39 -9.06
N PHE A 41 -9.14 13.07 -10.06
CA PHE A 41 -10.59 13.29 -10.21
C PHE A 41 -11.30 12.09 -10.83
N THR A 42 -10.56 11.04 -11.20
CA THR A 42 -11.11 9.84 -11.82
C THR A 42 -11.32 8.80 -10.75
N GLN A 43 -12.58 8.52 -10.48
CA GLN A 43 -13.02 7.44 -9.60
C GLN A 43 -13.34 6.20 -10.45
N HIS A 44 -12.97 5.03 -9.97
CA HIS A 44 -13.35 3.76 -10.58
C HIS A 44 -14.67 3.27 -9.98
N ASP A 45 -15.71 4.12 -10.07
CA ASP A 45 -17.05 3.85 -9.56
C ASP A 45 -17.82 2.82 -10.41
N GLU A 46 -17.36 2.59 -11.64
CA GLU A 46 -17.88 1.54 -12.52
C GLU A 46 -17.42 0.13 -12.11
N GLN A 47 -16.39 0.01 -11.25
CA GLN A 47 -15.84 -1.27 -10.79
C GLN A 47 -16.34 -1.59 -9.39
N PRO A 48 -17.08 -2.69 -9.23
CA PRO A 48 -17.85 -2.97 -8.01
C PRO A 48 -16.99 -3.64 -6.92
N PHE A 49 -15.98 -2.95 -6.38
CA PHE A 49 -15.25 -3.47 -5.23
C PHE A 49 -16.15 -3.63 -4.02
N ARG A 50 -15.93 -4.69 -3.24
CA ARG A 50 -16.59 -4.97 -1.98
C ARG A 50 -15.59 -5.25 -0.89
N VAL A 51 -15.92 -4.82 0.32
CA VAL A 51 -15.18 -5.20 1.52
C VAL A 51 -15.43 -6.67 1.81
N ALA A 52 -14.47 -7.54 1.48
CA ALA A 52 -14.52 -8.98 1.73
C ALA A 52 -14.08 -9.32 3.16
N GLY A 53 -13.16 -8.53 3.71
CA GLY A 53 -12.67 -8.76 5.06
C GLY A 53 -12.07 -7.54 5.72
N ILE A 54 -12.05 -7.58 7.06
CA ILE A 54 -11.47 -6.56 7.91
C ILE A 54 -10.34 -7.23 8.71
N ILE A 55 -9.12 -6.70 8.58
CA ILE A 55 -7.95 -7.20 9.33
C ILE A 55 -8.08 -6.81 10.80
N ALA A 56 -7.79 -7.74 11.70
CA ALA A 56 -7.70 -7.45 13.12
C ALA A 56 -6.63 -6.39 13.38
N LYS A 57 -6.82 -5.56 14.41
CA LYS A 57 -5.87 -4.49 14.78
C LYS A 57 -4.46 -5.05 14.95
N THR A 58 -3.51 -4.48 14.25
CA THR A 58 -2.11 -4.92 14.23
C THR A 58 -1.15 -3.96 14.92
N GLY A 59 -1.53 -2.69 15.07
CA GLY A 59 -0.64 -1.62 15.54
C GLY A 59 0.39 -1.21 14.48
N THR A 60 0.20 -1.58 13.24
CA THR A 60 1.10 -1.28 12.11
C THR A 60 0.38 -0.45 11.04
N PRO A 61 1.08 0.08 10.03
CA PRO A 61 0.45 0.78 8.89
C PRO A 61 -0.63 -0.02 8.16
N VAL A 62 -0.63 -1.35 8.26
CA VAL A 62 -1.67 -2.22 7.70
C VAL A 62 -3.07 -1.85 8.21
N ASP A 63 -3.17 -1.33 9.42
CA ASP A 63 -4.44 -0.89 9.99
C ASP A 63 -5.11 0.23 9.19
N ARG A 64 -4.34 0.97 8.38
CA ARG A 64 -4.78 2.10 7.55
C ARG A 64 -4.67 1.81 6.05
N THR A 65 -4.65 0.56 5.67
CA THR A 65 -4.45 0.12 4.28
C THR A 65 -5.72 -0.50 3.73
N VAL A 66 -6.00 -0.26 2.46
CA VAL A 66 -6.93 -1.02 1.62
C VAL A 66 -6.09 -1.92 0.73
N ILE A 67 -6.38 -3.20 0.73
CA ILE A 67 -5.66 -4.24 -0.01
C ILE A 67 -6.61 -4.83 -1.05
N ILE A 68 -6.20 -4.84 -2.30
CA ILE A 68 -6.86 -5.49 -3.43
C ILE A 68 -5.88 -6.40 -4.13
N SER A 69 -6.34 -7.28 -5.00
CA SER A 69 -5.45 -8.15 -5.78
C SER A 69 -4.67 -7.38 -6.84
N LEU A 70 -3.55 -7.92 -7.29
CA LEU A 70 -2.79 -7.33 -8.40
C LEU A 70 -3.57 -7.43 -9.71
N GLU A 71 -4.32 -8.50 -9.90
CA GLU A 71 -5.24 -8.70 -11.02
C GLU A 71 -6.34 -7.63 -11.05
N ALA A 72 -6.80 -7.19 -9.88
CA ALA A 72 -7.77 -6.10 -9.78
C ALA A 72 -7.17 -4.76 -10.24
N ILE A 73 -5.87 -4.53 -9.98
CA ILE A 73 -5.17 -3.34 -10.50
C ILE A 73 -5.15 -3.36 -12.03
N GLU A 74 -4.86 -4.51 -12.66
CA GLU A 74 -4.92 -4.64 -14.12
C GLU A 74 -6.36 -4.45 -14.62
N ALA A 75 -7.35 -5.02 -13.93
CA ALA A 75 -8.75 -4.95 -14.29
C ALA A 75 -9.29 -3.51 -14.38
N ILE A 76 -8.95 -2.65 -13.41
CA ILE A 76 -9.42 -1.25 -13.39
C ILE A 76 -8.74 -0.39 -14.47
N HIS A 77 -7.68 -0.90 -15.11
CA HIS A 77 -6.95 -0.20 -16.15
C HIS A 77 -7.17 -0.74 -17.57
N VAL A 78 -8.03 -1.76 -17.75
CA VAL A 78 -8.28 -2.38 -19.07
C VAL A 78 -8.66 -1.34 -20.13
N ASP A 79 -9.50 -0.36 -19.76
CA ASP A 79 -9.97 0.68 -20.69
C ASP A 79 -9.12 1.96 -20.64
N TRP A 80 -7.97 1.92 -19.95
CA TRP A 80 -7.11 3.08 -19.79
C TRP A 80 -5.98 3.07 -20.82
N GLN A 81 -5.81 4.20 -21.53
CA GLN A 81 -4.73 4.43 -22.49
C GLN A 81 -4.01 5.73 -22.15
N GLY A 82 -2.69 5.66 -21.97
CA GLY A 82 -1.88 6.84 -21.67
C GLY A 82 -2.25 7.58 -20.38
N GLY A 83 -2.84 6.88 -19.38
CA GLY A 83 -3.22 7.44 -18.09
C GLY A 83 -4.61 8.09 -18.06
N ALA A 84 -5.43 7.89 -19.09
CA ALA A 84 -6.82 8.36 -19.14
C ALA A 84 -7.76 7.26 -19.66
N LEU A 85 -9.03 7.33 -19.23
CA LEU A 85 -10.06 6.44 -19.76
C LEU A 85 -10.27 6.70 -21.25
N ALA A 86 -10.22 5.65 -22.07
CA ALA A 86 -10.45 5.72 -23.51
C ALA A 86 -11.90 6.12 -23.79
N ALA A 87 -12.11 7.25 -24.46
CA ALA A 87 -13.43 7.80 -24.70
C ALA A 87 -14.33 6.81 -25.46
N GLY A 88 -15.47 6.45 -24.84
CA GLY A 88 -16.49 5.61 -25.44
C GLY A 88 -16.23 4.09 -25.36
N GLN A 89 -15.23 3.66 -24.60
CA GLN A 89 -14.97 2.26 -24.32
C GLN A 89 -15.23 1.99 -22.83
N THR A 90 -16.21 1.14 -22.55
CA THR A 90 -16.42 0.56 -21.21
C THR A 90 -16.55 -0.93 -21.38
N THR A 91 -15.53 -1.66 -21.00
CA THR A 91 -15.55 -3.13 -21.06
C THR A 91 -16.41 -3.68 -19.95
N PRO A 92 -17.44 -4.52 -20.26
CA PRO A 92 -18.26 -5.12 -19.23
C PRO A 92 -17.45 -5.95 -18.24
N VAL A 93 -17.81 -5.90 -16.95
CA VAL A 93 -17.13 -6.61 -15.86
C VAL A 93 -16.97 -8.11 -16.15
N ASP A 94 -18.00 -8.74 -16.74
CA ASP A 94 -17.96 -10.17 -17.08
C ASP A 94 -16.93 -10.48 -18.19
N ALA A 95 -16.69 -9.54 -19.09
CA ALA A 95 -15.64 -9.68 -20.11
C ALA A 95 -14.24 -9.48 -19.49
N ILE A 96 -14.08 -8.52 -18.59
CA ILE A 96 -12.83 -8.31 -17.85
C ILE A 96 -12.43 -9.57 -17.07
N ARG A 97 -13.39 -10.23 -16.40
CA ARG A 97 -13.15 -11.48 -15.65
C ARG A 97 -12.63 -12.64 -16.49
N GLN A 98 -12.77 -12.58 -17.81
CA GLN A 98 -12.30 -13.62 -18.74
C GLN A 98 -10.96 -13.27 -19.39
N MET A 99 -10.40 -12.09 -19.10
CA MET A 99 -9.11 -11.65 -19.62
C MET A 99 -7.96 -12.26 -18.80
N ASP A 100 -6.79 -12.33 -19.41
CA ASP A 100 -5.54 -12.57 -18.68
C ASP A 100 -5.13 -11.26 -17.99
N LEU A 101 -5.32 -11.22 -16.70
CA LEU A 101 -5.01 -10.08 -15.83
C LEU A 101 -3.70 -10.29 -15.06
N THR A 102 -2.83 -11.17 -15.55
CA THR A 102 -1.52 -11.37 -14.95
C THR A 102 -0.69 -10.08 -15.02
N PRO A 103 -0.27 -9.51 -13.89
CA PRO A 103 0.51 -8.27 -13.90
C PRO A 103 1.87 -8.50 -14.55
N THR A 104 2.26 -7.58 -15.44
CA THR A 104 3.55 -7.63 -16.13
C THR A 104 4.68 -6.99 -15.33
N ALA A 105 4.36 -6.15 -14.35
CA ALA A 105 5.31 -5.47 -13.49
C ALA A 105 4.70 -5.20 -12.10
N ILE A 106 5.56 -5.13 -11.10
CA ILE A 106 5.20 -4.69 -9.74
C ILE A 106 6.16 -3.60 -9.29
N THR A 107 5.69 -2.66 -8.49
CA THR A 107 6.53 -1.56 -7.98
C THR A 107 7.33 -1.95 -6.75
N ALA A 108 6.82 -2.85 -5.94
CA ALA A 108 7.49 -3.32 -4.73
C ALA A 108 6.98 -4.71 -4.31
N ALA A 109 7.83 -5.44 -3.63
CA ALA A 109 7.47 -6.71 -2.98
C ALA A 109 7.88 -6.68 -1.51
N MET A 110 7.06 -7.27 -0.65
CA MET A 110 7.42 -7.54 0.75
C MET A 110 7.93 -8.96 0.87
N VAL A 111 9.18 -9.13 1.30
CA VAL A 111 9.83 -10.43 1.42
C VAL A 111 9.99 -10.79 2.89
N GLY A 112 9.41 -11.91 3.30
CA GLY A 112 9.64 -12.51 4.61
C GLY A 112 10.76 -13.54 4.56
N VAL A 113 11.68 -13.49 5.52
CA VAL A 113 12.76 -14.47 5.66
C VAL A 113 12.57 -15.32 6.91
N SER A 114 12.95 -16.59 6.84
CA SER A 114 12.84 -17.53 7.96
C SER A 114 13.90 -17.30 9.03
N SER A 115 15.05 -16.75 8.65
CA SER A 115 16.17 -16.44 9.55
C SER A 115 16.54 -14.96 9.51
N ARG A 116 16.67 -14.35 10.69
CA ARG A 116 17.13 -12.96 10.81
C ARG A 116 18.57 -12.77 10.34
N LEU A 117 19.37 -13.83 10.36
CA LEU A 117 20.77 -13.78 9.92
C LEU A 117 20.91 -13.62 8.41
N ASP A 118 19.91 -14.06 7.66
CA ASP A 118 19.94 -14.02 6.18
C ASP A 118 19.54 -12.65 5.60
N ILE A 119 18.97 -11.77 6.43
CA ILE A 119 18.42 -10.48 5.99
C ILE A 119 19.48 -9.63 5.27
N PHE A 120 20.66 -9.47 5.87
CA PHE A 120 21.71 -8.61 5.30
C PHE A 120 22.35 -9.23 4.05
N GLY A 121 22.45 -10.57 4.02
CA GLY A 121 22.91 -11.30 2.84
C GLY A 121 21.94 -11.13 1.67
N LEU A 122 20.66 -11.30 1.92
CA LEU A 122 19.61 -11.12 0.93
C LEU A 122 19.53 -9.67 0.43
N GLN A 123 19.59 -8.68 1.36
CA GLN A 123 19.61 -7.27 1.01
C GLN A 123 20.76 -6.94 0.06
N ARG A 124 21.97 -7.39 0.38
CA ARG A 124 23.14 -7.18 -0.46
C ARG A 124 22.95 -7.82 -1.83
N TRP A 125 22.51 -9.07 -1.87
CA TRP A 125 22.29 -9.78 -3.12
C TRP A 125 21.27 -9.08 -4.03
N ILE A 126 20.18 -8.56 -3.46
CA ILE A 126 19.18 -7.79 -4.22
C ILE A 126 19.78 -6.48 -4.73
N ASN A 127 20.50 -5.73 -3.88
CA ASN A 127 21.07 -4.42 -4.25
C ASN A 127 22.21 -4.53 -5.27
N GLU A 128 22.86 -5.68 -5.35
CA GLU A 128 23.92 -5.98 -6.32
C GLU A 128 23.41 -6.75 -7.53
N TYR A 129 22.08 -6.92 -7.68
CA TYR A 129 21.51 -7.70 -8.77
C TYR A 129 21.76 -7.03 -10.14
N PRO A 130 22.49 -7.71 -11.07
CA PRO A 130 23.04 -7.04 -12.24
C PRO A 130 22.06 -6.83 -13.39
N GLN A 131 20.87 -7.50 -13.35
CA GLN A 131 19.93 -7.50 -14.46
C GLN A 131 18.90 -6.38 -14.34
N GLU A 132 18.61 -5.92 -13.13
CA GLU A 132 17.64 -4.86 -12.85
C GLU A 132 18.11 -3.98 -11.69
N PRO A 133 17.82 -2.68 -11.70
CA PRO A 133 18.16 -1.76 -10.62
C PRO A 133 17.20 -1.94 -9.44
N LEU A 134 17.38 -3.00 -8.67
CA LEU A 134 16.57 -3.30 -7.49
C LEU A 134 17.13 -2.61 -6.24
N LEU A 135 16.27 -2.25 -5.30
CA LEU A 135 16.62 -1.70 -4.00
C LEU A 135 15.88 -2.46 -2.89
N ALA A 136 16.63 -3.17 -2.05
CA ALA A 136 16.09 -3.77 -0.84
C ALA A 136 16.24 -2.83 0.35
N VAL A 137 15.12 -2.47 0.97
CA VAL A 137 15.04 -1.62 2.15
C VAL A 137 14.65 -2.47 3.36
N LEU A 138 15.37 -2.29 4.48
CA LEU A 138 14.99 -2.84 5.77
C LEU A 138 14.19 -1.79 6.54
N PRO A 139 12.86 -1.92 6.68
CA PRO A 139 12.02 -0.86 7.26
C PRO A 139 12.45 -0.45 8.67
N GLY A 140 12.88 -1.43 9.50
CA GLY A 140 13.35 -1.14 10.86
C GLY A 140 14.62 -0.29 10.90
N VAL A 141 15.56 -0.52 9.97
CA VAL A 141 16.80 0.27 9.86
C VAL A 141 16.50 1.67 9.36
N ALA A 142 15.70 1.78 8.29
CA ALA A 142 15.31 3.08 7.73
C ALA A 142 14.56 3.96 8.75
N LEU A 143 13.67 3.37 9.55
CA LEU A 143 12.99 4.09 10.63
C LEU A 143 13.97 4.53 11.73
N GLN A 144 14.93 3.70 12.08
CA GLN A 144 15.95 4.07 13.07
C GLN A 144 16.82 5.24 12.60
N GLU A 145 17.22 5.25 11.33
CA GLU A 145 17.96 6.36 10.73
C GLU A 145 17.13 7.66 10.74
N LEU A 146 15.84 7.57 10.41
CA LEU A 146 14.94 8.70 10.49
C LEU A 146 14.83 9.26 11.91
N TRP A 147 14.69 8.39 12.92
CA TRP A 147 14.62 8.80 14.32
C TRP A 147 15.93 9.44 14.81
N GLN A 148 17.09 9.02 14.31
CA GLN A 148 18.37 9.67 14.61
C GLN A 148 18.40 11.11 14.09
N ILE A 149 17.91 11.34 12.85
CA ILE A 149 17.84 12.70 12.28
C ILE A 149 16.91 13.60 13.10
N VAL A 150 15.72 13.08 13.48
CA VAL A 150 14.75 13.79 14.33
C VAL A 150 15.36 14.13 15.69
N GLY A 151 16.08 13.19 16.30
CA GLY A 151 16.75 13.40 17.59
C GLY A 151 17.82 14.48 17.55
N VAL A 152 18.57 14.60 16.46
CA VAL A 152 19.53 15.70 16.26
C VAL A 152 18.81 17.04 16.18
N ALA A 153 17.71 17.12 15.44
CA ALA A 153 16.91 18.33 15.34
C ALA A 153 16.30 18.74 16.70
N GLU A 154 15.77 17.79 17.45
CA GLU A 154 15.26 18.02 18.81
C GLU A 154 16.34 18.56 19.74
N THR A 155 17.53 17.96 19.74
CA THR A 155 18.67 18.40 20.55
C THR A 155 19.07 19.83 20.20
N ALA A 156 19.12 20.17 18.91
CA ALA A 156 19.44 21.53 18.46
C ALA A 156 18.39 22.55 18.93
N LEU A 157 17.08 22.22 18.84
CA LEU A 157 16.02 23.08 19.32
C LEU A 157 16.06 23.29 20.84
N VAL A 158 16.35 22.25 21.62
CA VAL A 158 16.53 22.35 23.08
C VAL A 158 17.72 23.26 23.42
N ALA A 159 18.83 23.12 22.72
CA ALA A 159 20.02 23.95 22.91
C ALA A 159 19.73 25.42 22.63
N VAL A 160 19.05 25.74 21.52
CA VAL A 160 18.64 27.09 21.18
C VAL A 160 17.67 27.65 22.22
N SER A 161 16.67 26.88 22.64
CA SER A 161 15.71 27.28 23.65
C SER A 161 16.39 27.58 25.00
N ALA A 162 17.34 26.74 25.41
CA ALA A 162 18.13 26.98 26.62
C ALA A 162 18.95 28.28 26.52
N MET A 163 19.55 28.54 25.36
CA MET A 163 20.34 29.76 25.12
C MET A 163 19.46 31.01 25.20
N VAL A 164 18.26 30.98 24.62
CA VAL A 164 17.29 32.08 24.70
C VAL A 164 16.87 32.34 26.15
N VAL A 165 16.59 31.29 26.93
CA VAL A 165 16.20 31.44 28.35
C VAL A 165 17.32 32.05 29.19
N VAL A 166 18.59 31.73 28.91
CA VAL A 166 19.73 32.27 29.64
C VAL A 166 20.03 33.75 29.30
N THR A 167 19.62 34.19 28.09
CA THR A 167 19.88 35.56 27.57
C THR A 167 18.73 36.53 27.79
N ALA A 168 17.55 36.04 28.18
CA ALA A 168 16.35 36.83 28.51
C ALA A 168 16.31 37.21 29.97
#